data_01b70ba7470fa3a09a0e9ca9f90ebbd5
#
_entry.id   01b70ba7470fa3a09a0e9ca9f90ebbd5
#
_cell.length_a   1.000
_cell.length_b   1.000
_cell.length_c   1.000
_cell.angle_alpha   90.00
_cell.angle_beta   90.00
_cell.angle_gamma   90.00
#
_symmetry.space_group_name_H-M   'P 1'
#
loop_
_entity.id
_entity.type
_entity.pdbx_description
1 polymer ?
#
loop_
_entity_poly.entity_id
_entity_poly.type
_entity_poly.pdbx_seq_one_letter_code
_entity_poly.pdbx_strand_id
1 'polypeptide(L)'
;MVEPTRTRTSLGIARAGLLIGMALFATAACVDSATHGPDGMFRGGPDHAGVYPGAYASGHGQVEWAFQTGGPVRGSPLIDGDLVLVGSGDGRLYAIDRASGEERWRFEASAAVQSSVAVHGGLVYFGDRSNVFYALDRRTGRERWRVETGPDKPWDWGHEGWDYFTSSPVIAGNLVIVGSGDGNVYGFEPATGTERWRVATGGRVRSSPAVADGAAFVGSADGLLYAIDLETGELRWSFETEGASFNSAEFGFDRKTIQSSPAVSRGRVFFGSRDGKFYAVDASTGELAWRFDHSTPWVVSSPAIYEGAAIVGTSDGLYVHAMSIETGEEIWRFETGDRVFSSPAVSGGVVYVGIHSGRFLALDAATGVQSWELRFGGAVMSSPVVHEGRAYFGCDDGYVYAVRLEDGPAPGRAVYWDAERTGWNTFAGHEGVRDFFESRGYEVLDRFQLARFMEASNGESGRSVVVFAMDDLPATVAAVASDTVLARRYLDSGGKIVWLGLPPLSLERDADGNITAFSRDGPQALVGVDHSRYDMDQYAAHPTLEGERWGFTDWWVSVSGVDVSEITTALALDEKGGAPAWVKNYGGPAGSGFVSLWGTYRPMPARYYEQVRRVAEYGLGIAVAER
;
A
#
# COMPACT_ATOMS: atom_id res chain seq x y z
N MET A 1 67.97 -35.30 -24.14
CA MET A 1 68.56 -36.63 -24.47
C MET A 1 67.77 -37.64 -23.60
N VAL A 2 67.03 -38.47 -24.33
CA VAL A 2 66.69 -39.87 -24.03
C VAL A 2 65.60 -40.11 -22.95
N GLU A 3 64.40 -40.32 -23.40
CA GLU A 3 63.46 -41.42 -23.04
C GLU A 3 64.21 -42.77 -23.11
N PRO A 4 63.66 -43.96 -22.75
CA PRO A 4 62.25 -44.36 -22.51
C PRO A 4 62.05 -45.50 -21.48
N THR A 5 60.85 -45.96 -21.37
CA THR A 5 60.19 -47.29 -21.54
C THR A 5 59.55 -47.90 -20.33
N ARG A 6 58.23 -48.11 -20.44
CA ARG A 6 57.40 -49.36 -20.57
C ARG A 6 57.76 -50.54 -19.66
N THR A 7 56.79 -51.10 -18.95
CA THR A 7 55.96 -52.31 -19.25
C THR A 7 55.16 -52.77 -18.02
N ARG A 8 53.90 -52.97 -18.16
CA ARG A 8 53.06 -54.17 -18.30
C ARG A 8 53.07 -55.21 -17.16
N THR A 9 51.85 -55.44 -16.71
CA THR A 9 51.02 -56.67 -16.50
C THR A 9 51.27 -57.56 -15.27
N SER A 10 50.20 -57.83 -14.49
CA SER A 10 49.42 -59.06 -14.59
C SER A 10 48.38 -59.24 -13.44
N LEU A 11 47.22 -59.60 -13.85
CA LEU A 11 46.21 -60.47 -13.26
C LEU A 11 46.53 -61.18 -11.94
N GLY A 12 45.53 -61.19 -11.05
CA GLY A 12 45.38 -62.09 -9.95
C GLY A 12 43.91 -62.18 -9.48
N ILE A 13 43.30 -63.30 -9.77
CA ILE A 13 41.90 -63.66 -9.51
C ILE A 13 41.73 -64.17 -8.07
N ALA A 14 40.53 -63.91 -7.53
CA ALA A 14 39.67 -64.69 -6.61
C ALA A 14 39.82 -64.52 -5.10
N ARG A 15 38.76 -64.14 -4.44
CA ARG A 15 37.80 -65.04 -3.79
C ARG A 15 36.64 -64.27 -3.10
N ALA A 16 35.46 -64.79 -3.34
CA ALA A 16 34.21 -64.37 -2.73
C ALA A 16 34.20 -64.53 -1.20
N GLY A 17 33.72 -63.53 -0.48
CA GLY A 17 33.34 -63.59 0.91
C GLY A 17 31.97 -62.95 1.05
N LEU A 18 30.95 -63.79 1.19
CA LEU A 18 29.55 -63.44 1.42
C LEU A 18 29.40 -62.90 2.85
N LEU A 19 29.16 -61.59 3.02
CA LEU A 19 28.69 -61.02 4.27
C LEU A 19 27.33 -60.43 4.04
N ILE A 20 26.30 -61.12 4.59
CA ILE A 20 24.94 -60.64 4.68
C ILE A 20 24.90 -59.49 5.70
N GLY A 21 24.89 -58.28 5.21
CA GLY A 21 24.60 -57.10 5.98
C GLY A 21 23.11 -56.78 5.87
N MET A 22 22.35 -56.93 6.95
CA MET A 22 20.98 -56.46 7.07
C MET A 22 20.95 -54.93 6.79
N ALA A 23 20.42 -54.55 5.65
CA ALA A 23 20.03 -53.17 5.38
C ALA A 23 18.74 -52.91 6.16
N LEU A 24 18.84 -52.20 7.28
CA LEU A 24 17.73 -51.48 7.88
C LEU A 24 17.29 -50.40 6.88
N PHE A 25 16.20 -50.67 6.18
CA PHE A 25 15.46 -49.62 5.51
C PHE A 25 14.84 -48.72 6.58
N ALA A 26 15.53 -47.65 6.97
CA ALA A 26 14.89 -46.50 7.56
C ALA A 26 14.06 -45.88 6.43
N THR A 27 12.76 -46.16 6.41
CA THR A 27 11.80 -45.32 5.68
C THR A 27 11.82 -43.97 6.34
N ALA A 28 12.71 -43.09 5.87
CA ALA A 28 12.54 -41.65 6.07
C ALA A 28 11.19 -41.32 5.39
N ALA A 29 10.17 -41.14 6.20
CA ALA A 29 8.99 -40.44 5.76
C ALA A 29 9.49 -39.11 5.21
N CYS A 30 9.44 -38.93 3.90
CA CYS A 30 9.46 -37.61 3.29
C CYS A 30 8.25 -36.89 3.86
N VAL A 31 8.46 -36.21 4.97
CA VAL A 31 7.57 -35.10 5.37
C VAL A 31 7.72 -34.10 4.26
N ASP A 32 6.63 -33.89 3.57
CA ASP A 32 6.48 -32.95 2.49
C ASP A 32 6.80 -31.54 3.05
N SER A 33 8.07 -31.13 2.98
CA SER A 33 8.59 -29.83 3.44
C SER A 33 8.33 -28.73 2.41
N ALA A 34 7.46 -29.00 1.43
CA ALA A 34 7.27 -28.11 0.27
C ALA A 34 6.08 -27.16 0.37
N THR A 35 5.39 -27.03 1.52
CA THR A 35 4.20 -26.16 1.62
C THR A 35 4.15 -25.20 2.82
N HIS A 36 5.18 -25.15 3.64
CA HIS A 36 5.22 -24.18 4.74
C HIS A 36 6.35 -23.20 4.46
N GLY A 37 5.99 -21.99 4.01
CA GLY A 37 6.89 -20.84 4.10
C GLY A 37 7.31 -20.62 5.55
N PRO A 38 8.39 -19.86 5.82
CA PRO A 38 8.80 -19.56 7.18
C PRO A 38 7.64 -18.96 7.96
N ASP A 39 7.56 -19.25 9.26
CA ASP A 39 6.54 -18.71 10.16
C ASP A 39 6.34 -17.21 9.91
N GLY A 40 5.12 -16.85 9.51
CA GLY A 40 4.78 -15.46 9.22
C GLY A 40 4.41 -14.71 10.49
N MET A 41 4.93 -13.50 10.67
CA MET A 41 4.60 -12.67 11.81
C MET A 41 4.78 -11.18 11.53
N PHE A 42 4.35 -10.35 12.45
CA PHE A 42 4.47 -8.89 12.36
C PHE A 42 5.91 -8.47 12.04
N ARG A 43 6.07 -7.53 11.09
CA ARG A 43 7.35 -6.96 10.64
C ARG A 43 8.36 -7.94 10.04
N GLY A 44 7.86 -9.05 9.48
CA GLY A 44 8.65 -9.95 8.64
C GLY A 44 9.49 -10.98 9.36
N GLY A 45 9.62 -10.91 10.69
CA GLY A 45 10.39 -11.87 11.47
C GLY A 45 10.36 -11.60 12.97
N PRO A 46 10.91 -12.52 13.79
CA PRO A 46 10.87 -12.40 15.24
C PRO A 46 11.70 -11.20 15.77
N ASP A 47 12.70 -10.76 15.03
CA ASP A 47 13.53 -9.59 15.33
C ASP A 47 12.88 -8.25 14.99
N HIS A 48 11.75 -8.29 14.30
CA HIS A 48 10.97 -7.12 13.85
C HIS A 48 11.76 -6.13 12.98
N ALA A 49 12.68 -6.61 12.16
CA ALA A 49 13.51 -5.75 11.32
C ALA A 49 12.70 -4.87 10.34
N GLY A 50 11.48 -5.27 9.98
CA GLY A 50 10.63 -4.54 9.05
C GLY A 50 11.15 -4.49 7.62
N VAL A 51 11.98 -5.47 7.25
CA VAL A 51 12.61 -5.59 5.93
C VAL A 51 12.07 -6.81 5.22
N TYR A 52 11.67 -6.62 3.98
CA TYR A 52 11.07 -7.65 3.15
C TYR A 52 11.90 -7.92 1.90
N PRO A 53 11.98 -9.17 1.42
CA PRO A 53 12.65 -9.48 0.16
C PRO A 53 11.99 -8.75 -1.00
N GLY A 54 12.79 -8.22 -1.92
CA GLY A 54 12.27 -7.56 -3.12
C GLY A 54 13.36 -6.91 -3.94
N ALA A 55 13.04 -6.61 -5.20
CA ALA A 55 13.85 -5.76 -6.05
C ALA A 55 13.50 -4.29 -5.81
N TYR A 56 14.40 -3.40 -6.19
CA TYR A 56 14.16 -1.95 -6.16
C TYR A 56 13.02 -1.59 -7.12
N ALA A 57 11.98 -0.97 -6.59
CA ALA A 57 10.80 -0.57 -7.34
C ALA A 57 10.41 0.87 -6.96
N SER A 58 11.22 1.83 -7.43
CA SER A 58 11.03 3.26 -7.15
C SER A 58 10.08 3.96 -8.11
N GLY A 59 9.60 3.26 -9.14
CA GLY A 59 8.84 3.89 -10.22
C GLY A 59 7.49 4.43 -9.78
N HIS A 60 6.55 3.54 -9.47
CA HIS A 60 5.23 3.93 -8.97
C HIS A 60 4.49 2.76 -8.33
N GLY A 61 3.42 3.08 -7.57
CA GLY A 61 2.48 2.11 -7.04
C GLY A 61 1.17 2.12 -7.83
N GLN A 62 0.60 0.92 -8.04
CA GLN A 62 -0.71 0.76 -8.67
C GLN A 62 -1.62 -0.08 -7.78
N VAL A 63 -2.80 0.42 -7.40
CA VAL A 63 -3.79 -0.40 -6.68
C VAL A 63 -4.25 -1.52 -7.61
N GLU A 64 -4.02 -2.76 -7.19
CA GLU A 64 -4.41 -3.96 -7.93
C GLU A 64 -5.79 -4.43 -7.51
N TRP A 65 -6.05 -4.43 -6.21
CA TRP A 65 -7.37 -4.69 -5.65
C TRP A 65 -7.55 -3.97 -4.30
N ALA A 66 -8.81 -3.78 -3.93
CA ALA A 66 -9.24 -3.26 -2.65
C ALA A 66 -10.35 -4.15 -2.10
N PHE A 67 -10.19 -4.64 -0.86
CA PHE A 67 -11.18 -5.46 -0.17
C PHE A 67 -11.84 -4.64 0.94
N GLN A 68 -13.16 -4.54 0.89
CA GLN A 68 -13.94 -3.77 1.87
C GLN A 68 -14.25 -4.60 3.12
N THR A 69 -13.94 -4.06 4.30
CA THR A 69 -14.33 -4.56 5.62
C THR A 69 -15.46 -3.71 6.19
N GLY A 70 -15.99 -4.08 7.36
CA GLY A 70 -17.05 -3.31 8.03
C GLY A 70 -16.54 -2.19 8.96
N GLY A 71 -15.23 -1.94 9.05
CA GLY A 71 -14.65 -0.93 9.94
C GLY A 71 -13.20 -0.58 9.60
N PRO A 72 -12.59 0.38 10.31
CA PRO A 72 -11.20 0.78 10.07
C PRO A 72 -10.23 -0.39 10.15
N VAL A 73 -9.25 -0.46 9.25
CA VAL A 73 -8.24 -1.52 9.21
C VAL A 73 -6.91 -0.96 9.68
N ARG A 74 -6.58 -1.18 10.95
CA ARG A 74 -5.35 -0.68 11.60
C ARG A 74 -4.33 -1.76 11.90
N GLY A 75 -4.77 -3.03 12.04
CA GLY A 75 -3.87 -4.17 12.09
C GLY A 75 -3.06 -4.29 10.81
N SER A 76 -1.77 -4.63 10.93
CA SER A 76 -0.94 -4.86 9.74
C SER A 76 -1.29 -6.21 9.12
N PRO A 77 -1.42 -6.30 7.79
CA PRO A 77 -1.64 -7.58 7.13
C PRO A 77 -0.48 -8.54 7.34
N LEU A 78 -0.75 -9.83 7.20
CA LEU A 78 0.26 -10.87 7.07
C LEU A 78 0.03 -11.64 5.78
N ILE A 79 1.10 -11.91 5.04
CA ILE A 79 1.05 -12.78 3.87
C ILE A 79 1.43 -14.20 4.27
N ASP A 80 0.54 -15.13 3.97
CA ASP A 80 0.70 -16.54 4.26
C ASP A 80 0.31 -17.40 3.05
N GLY A 81 1.28 -17.72 2.21
CA GLY A 81 1.06 -18.39 0.93
C GLY A 81 0.18 -17.58 -0.01
N ASP A 82 -1.03 -18.09 -0.28
CA ASP A 82 -2.04 -17.45 -1.13
C ASP A 82 -3.04 -16.57 -0.35
N LEU A 83 -2.83 -16.36 0.95
CA LEU A 83 -3.70 -15.59 1.82
C LEU A 83 -3.07 -14.27 2.27
N VAL A 84 -3.91 -13.26 2.37
CA VAL A 84 -3.69 -12.04 3.15
C VAL A 84 -4.56 -12.13 4.39
N LEU A 85 -3.94 -12.20 5.57
CA LEU A 85 -4.62 -12.26 6.85
C LEU A 85 -4.60 -10.88 7.51
N VAL A 86 -5.76 -10.37 7.93
CA VAL A 86 -5.84 -9.02 8.49
C VAL A 86 -7.03 -8.84 9.41
N GLY A 87 -6.82 -8.15 10.54
CA GLY A 87 -7.85 -7.77 11.49
C GLY A 87 -8.49 -6.43 11.13
N SER A 88 -9.77 -6.28 11.46
CA SER A 88 -10.55 -5.06 11.25
C SER A 88 -11.21 -4.56 12.54
N GLY A 89 -11.46 -3.25 12.58
CA GLY A 89 -12.20 -2.59 13.64
C GLY A 89 -13.67 -3.01 13.76
N ASP A 90 -14.19 -3.75 12.77
CA ASP A 90 -15.52 -4.36 12.82
C ASP A 90 -15.61 -5.62 13.68
N GLY A 91 -14.50 -6.03 14.30
CA GLY A 91 -14.44 -7.22 15.15
C GLY A 91 -14.19 -8.51 14.39
N ARG A 92 -13.67 -8.45 13.17
CA ARG A 92 -13.40 -9.63 12.36
C ARG A 92 -11.93 -9.76 11.98
N LEU A 93 -11.50 -11.02 11.90
CA LEU A 93 -10.28 -11.40 11.18
C LEU A 93 -10.70 -11.92 9.80
N TYR A 94 -10.09 -11.39 8.76
CA TYR A 94 -10.32 -11.77 7.37
C TYR A 94 -9.13 -12.53 6.80
N ALA A 95 -9.43 -13.55 6.01
CA ALA A 95 -8.49 -14.19 5.10
C ALA A 95 -8.95 -13.90 3.67
N ILE A 96 -8.12 -13.20 2.94
CA ILE A 96 -8.39 -12.71 1.60
C ILE A 96 -7.47 -13.45 0.64
N ASP A 97 -7.98 -13.87 -0.52
CA ASP A 97 -7.14 -14.40 -1.60
C ASP A 97 -6.17 -13.33 -2.08
N ARG A 98 -4.89 -13.62 -2.02
CA ARG A 98 -3.82 -12.67 -2.33
C ARG A 98 -3.83 -12.20 -3.79
N ALA A 99 -4.26 -13.05 -4.71
CA ALA A 99 -4.25 -12.74 -6.15
C ALA A 99 -5.50 -11.99 -6.60
N SER A 100 -6.69 -12.37 -6.11
CA SER A 100 -7.96 -11.81 -6.55
C SER A 100 -8.53 -10.72 -5.63
N GLY A 101 -8.10 -10.65 -4.37
CA GLY A 101 -8.71 -9.78 -3.36
C GLY A 101 -10.06 -10.30 -2.85
N GLU A 102 -10.46 -11.55 -3.17
CA GLU A 102 -11.73 -12.11 -2.72
C GLU A 102 -11.61 -12.74 -1.32
N GLU A 103 -12.70 -12.69 -0.54
CA GLU A 103 -12.75 -13.34 0.77
C GLU A 103 -12.68 -14.86 0.64
N ARG A 104 -11.76 -15.48 1.38
CA ARG A 104 -11.67 -16.95 1.53
C ARG A 104 -12.42 -17.44 2.75
N TRP A 105 -12.22 -16.77 3.88
CA TRP A 105 -12.94 -16.98 5.11
C TRP A 105 -12.81 -15.76 6.04
N ARG A 106 -13.70 -15.68 7.00
CA ARG A 106 -13.63 -14.69 8.09
C ARG A 106 -13.99 -15.34 9.42
N PHE A 107 -13.51 -14.75 10.50
CA PHE A 107 -13.81 -15.13 11.88
C PHE A 107 -14.33 -13.91 12.64
N GLU A 108 -15.39 -14.09 13.44
CA GLU A 108 -15.96 -13.04 14.28
C GLU A 108 -15.36 -13.15 15.69
N ALA A 109 -14.56 -12.16 16.10
CA ALA A 109 -13.96 -12.03 17.42
C ALA A 109 -14.93 -11.35 18.40
N SER A 110 -14.55 -11.26 19.68
CA SER A 110 -15.38 -10.63 20.70
C SER A 110 -15.38 -9.09 20.63
N ALA A 111 -14.32 -8.50 20.04
CA ALA A 111 -14.15 -7.06 19.89
C ALA A 111 -13.27 -6.76 18.64
N ALA A 112 -13.05 -5.46 18.38
CA ALA A 112 -12.20 -5.00 17.28
C ALA A 112 -10.84 -5.71 17.25
N VAL A 113 -10.41 -6.20 16.09
CA VAL A 113 -9.12 -6.87 15.87
C VAL A 113 -8.14 -5.84 15.32
N GLN A 114 -7.29 -5.31 16.19
CA GLN A 114 -6.29 -4.28 15.86
C GLN A 114 -4.86 -4.79 15.94
N SER A 115 -4.64 -6.03 16.42
CA SER A 115 -3.35 -6.71 16.33
C SER A 115 -3.09 -7.18 14.91
N SER A 116 -1.82 -7.27 14.55
CA SER A 116 -1.41 -8.13 13.43
C SER A 116 -1.49 -9.58 13.86
N VAL A 117 -1.41 -10.49 12.89
CA VAL A 117 -1.46 -11.93 13.16
C VAL A 117 -0.07 -12.55 13.13
N ALA A 118 0.08 -13.74 13.75
CA ALA A 118 1.19 -14.64 13.51
C ALA A 118 0.67 -16.00 13.04
N VAL A 119 1.46 -16.72 12.25
CA VAL A 119 1.12 -18.05 11.73
C VAL A 119 2.22 -19.03 12.09
N HIS A 120 1.84 -20.15 12.70
CA HIS A 120 2.75 -21.25 13.02
C HIS A 120 1.99 -22.58 13.10
N GLY A 121 2.59 -23.68 12.62
CA GLY A 121 2.05 -25.02 12.78
C GLY A 121 0.63 -25.23 12.23
N GLY A 122 0.23 -24.42 11.21
CA GLY A 122 -1.12 -24.49 10.63
C GLY A 122 -2.19 -23.72 11.41
N LEU A 123 -1.79 -22.91 12.39
CA LEU A 123 -2.66 -22.04 13.18
C LEU A 123 -2.34 -20.57 12.94
N VAL A 124 -3.36 -19.72 13.07
CA VAL A 124 -3.31 -18.27 13.03
C VAL A 124 -3.58 -17.73 14.43
N TYR A 125 -2.72 -16.89 14.95
CA TYR A 125 -2.81 -16.31 16.29
C TYR A 125 -3.02 -14.80 16.22
N PHE A 126 -3.90 -14.24 17.05
CA PHE A 126 -4.16 -12.81 17.15
C PHE A 126 -4.88 -12.47 18.46
N GLY A 127 -4.87 -11.19 18.82
CA GLY A 127 -5.64 -10.66 19.95
C GLY A 127 -6.69 -9.65 19.53
N ASP A 128 -7.73 -9.49 20.32
CA ASP A 128 -8.73 -8.44 20.12
C ASP A 128 -8.69 -7.36 21.24
N ARG A 129 -9.49 -6.34 21.10
CA ARG A 129 -9.57 -5.21 22.06
C ARG A 129 -10.21 -5.55 23.40
N SER A 130 -10.84 -6.70 23.54
CA SER A 130 -11.37 -7.19 24.82
C SER A 130 -10.38 -8.07 25.59
N ASN A 131 -9.11 -8.09 25.18
CA ASN A 131 -8.04 -8.91 25.76
C ASN A 131 -8.31 -10.42 25.64
N VAL A 132 -8.97 -10.84 24.57
CA VAL A 132 -9.09 -12.23 24.18
C VAL A 132 -8.04 -12.56 23.13
N PHE A 133 -7.26 -13.60 23.36
CA PHE A 133 -6.25 -14.11 22.47
C PHE A 133 -6.73 -15.42 21.84
N TYR A 134 -6.62 -15.53 20.50
CA TYR A 134 -7.21 -16.62 19.72
C TYR A 134 -6.16 -17.41 18.95
N ALA A 135 -6.45 -18.68 18.72
CA ALA A 135 -5.83 -19.50 17.70
C ALA A 135 -6.88 -20.13 16.81
N LEU A 136 -6.75 -19.93 15.51
CA LEU A 136 -7.65 -20.48 14.50
C LEU A 136 -6.92 -21.46 13.59
N ASP A 137 -7.64 -22.42 13.04
CA ASP A 137 -7.17 -23.21 11.93
C ASP A 137 -6.95 -22.32 10.70
N ARG A 138 -5.73 -22.27 10.21
CA ARG A 138 -5.28 -21.40 9.11
C ARG A 138 -6.13 -21.52 7.84
N ARG A 139 -6.52 -22.74 7.49
CA ARG A 139 -7.20 -23.02 6.23
C ARG A 139 -8.71 -22.74 6.27
N THR A 140 -9.31 -22.87 7.44
CA THR A 140 -10.77 -22.82 7.59
C THR A 140 -11.29 -21.65 8.42
N GLY A 141 -10.42 -20.93 9.12
CA GLY A 141 -10.78 -19.87 10.07
C GLY A 141 -11.51 -20.39 11.32
N ARG A 142 -11.57 -21.72 11.53
CA ARG A 142 -12.25 -22.29 12.71
C ARG A 142 -11.38 -22.15 13.95
N GLU A 143 -12.02 -21.69 15.04
CA GLU A 143 -11.37 -21.60 16.34
C GLU A 143 -10.85 -22.97 16.83
N ARG A 144 -9.62 -22.98 17.30
CA ARG A 144 -8.98 -24.12 17.96
C ARG A 144 -8.95 -23.93 19.46
N TRP A 145 -8.57 -22.74 19.91
CA TRP A 145 -8.60 -22.35 21.30
C TRP A 145 -8.64 -20.83 21.43
N ARG A 146 -9.07 -20.35 22.58
CA ARG A 146 -8.95 -18.96 22.99
C ARG A 146 -8.55 -18.87 24.47
N VAL A 147 -7.90 -17.75 24.84
CA VAL A 147 -7.56 -17.41 26.21
C VAL A 147 -8.03 -15.98 26.48
N GLU A 148 -8.78 -15.81 27.54
CA GLU A 148 -9.13 -14.49 28.07
C GLU A 148 -8.06 -14.09 29.08
N THR A 149 -7.40 -12.93 28.86
CA THR A 149 -6.48 -12.35 29.84
C THR A 149 -7.24 -11.41 30.78
N GLY A 150 -6.55 -10.69 31.68
CA GLY A 150 -7.22 -9.79 32.60
C GLY A 150 -7.75 -8.51 31.94
N PRO A 151 -8.56 -7.74 32.67
CA PRO A 151 -9.06 -6.44 32.18
C PRO A 151 -7.90 -5.46 32.01
N ASP A 152 -8.08 -4.52 31.08
CA ASP A 152 -7.13 -3.43 30.84
C ASP A 152 -6.80 -2.67 32.14
N LYS A 153 -5.52 -2.45 32.42
CA LYS A 153 -5.10 -1.50 33.45
C LYS A 153 -5.58 -0.09 33.06
N PRO A 154 -5.93 0.77 34.01
CA PRO A 154 -6.27 2.16 33.70
C PRO A 154 -5.08 2.89 33.07
N TRP A 155 -5.37 3.88 32.23
CA TRP A 155 -4.37 4.84 31.80
C TRP A 155 -4.14 5.87 32.89
N ASP A 156 -2.90 6.22 33.16
CA ASP A 156 -2.55 7.32 34.06
C ASP A 156 -3.08 8.68 33.57
N TRP A 157 -3.39 8.77 32.31
CA TRP A 157 -3.77 10.01 31.63
C TRP A 157 -5.28 10.18 31.35
N GLY A 158 -6.11 9.19 31.52
CA GLY A 158 -7.57 9.30 31.40
C GLY A 158 -8.16 9.46 30.00
N HIS A 159 -7.38 9.50 28.93
CA HIS A 159 -7.83 9.55 27.52
C HIS A 159 -7.52 8.27 26.79
N GLU A 160 -8.54 7.43 26.57
CA GLU A 160 -8.41 6.17 25.83
C GLU A 160 -8.41 6.37 24.30
N GLY A 161 -8.72 7.59 23.82
CA GLY A 161 -8.93 7.90 22.40
C GLY A 161 -7.72 7.68 21.47
N TRP A 162 -6.51 7.52 22.03
CA TRP A 162 -5.26 7.30 21.28
C TRP A 162 -4.67 5.89 21.46
N ASP A 163 -5.43 4.95 22.00
CA ASP A 163 -5.05 3.54 22.15
C ASP A 163 -5.50 2.74 20.92
N TYR A 164 -4.86 3.01 19.78
CA TYR A 164 -5.26 2.45 18.47
C TYR A 164 -4.74 1.04 18.20
N PHE A 165 -3.70 0.60 18.89
CA PHE A 165 -3.01 -0.66 18.60
C PHE A 165 -3.08 -1.60 19.79
N THR A 166 -3.10 -2.91 19.50
CA THR A 166 -2.90 -3.98 20.48
C THR A 166 -1.61 -4.73 20.14
N SER A 167 -1.01 -5.36 21.15
CA SER A 167 0.18 -6.19 20.94
C SER A 167 -0.09 -7.28 19.91
N SER A 168 0.81 -7.43 18.95
CA SER A 168 0.78 -8.52 17.98
C SER A 168 1.62 -9.70 18.50
N PRO A 169 1.19 -10.95 18.28
CA PRO A 169 1.95 -12.10 18.73
C PRO A 169 3.24 -12.32 17.94
N VAL A 170 4.26 -12.83 18.61
CA VAL A 170 5.49 -13.35 18.01
C VAL A 170 5.64 -14.84 18.30
N ILE A 171 6.17 -15.58 17.32
CA ILE A 171 6.48 -17.01 17.48
C ILE A 171 7.97 -17.15 17.77
N ALA A 172 8.29 -17.89 18.84
CA ALA A 172 9.66 -18.19 19.23
C ALA A 172 9.79 -19.64 19.69
N GLY A 173 10.34 -20.48 18.84
CA GLY A 173 10.40 -21.92 19.10
C GLY A 173 9.00 -22.54 19.30
N ASN A 174 8.73 -23.06 20.49
CA ASN A 174 7.43 -23.63 20.85
C ASN A 174 6.62 -22.68 21.76
N LEU A 175 6.69 -21.40 21.52
CA LEU A 175 5.95 -20.37 22.26
C LEU A 175 5.30 -19.35 21.30
N VAL A 176 4.10 -18.94 21.68
CA VAL A 176 3.46 -17.71 21.18
C VAL A 176 3.54 -16.70 22.30
N ILE A 177 4.18 -15.56 22.04
CA ILE A 177 4.40 -14.52 23.05
C ILE A 177 3.59 -13.29 22.66
N VAL A 178 2.86 -12.72 23.60
CA VAL A 178 2.01 -11.55 23.37
C VAL A 178 1.89 -10.67 24.62
N GLY A 179 1.80 -9.37 24.42
CA GLY A 179 1.45 -8.43 25.47
C GLY A 179 -0.06 -8.28 25.65
N SER A 180 -0.51 -7.94 26.83
CA SER A 180 -1.91 -7.70 27.15
C SER A 180 -2.15 -6.36 27.82
N GLY A 181 -3.34 -5.80 27.65
CA GLY A 181 -3.75 -4.58 28.33
C GLY A 181 -3.87 -4.72 29.84
N ASP A 182 -3.94 -5.93 30.37
CA ASP A 182 -3.91 -6.21 31.80
C ASP A 182 -2.53 -5.99 32.45
N GLY A 183 -1.52 -5.64 31.63
CA GLY A 183 -0.17 -5.36 32.06
C GLY A 183 0.71 -6.58 32.21
N ASN A 184 0.36 -7.69 31.57
CA ASN A 184 1.22 -8.86 31.53
C ASN A 184 1.72 -9.14 30.12
N VAL A 185 2.88 -9.78 30.04
CA VAL A 185 3.40 -10.46 28.86
C VAL A 185 3.19 -11.96 29.08
N TYR A 186 2.61 -12.63 28.12
CA TYR A 186 2.29 -14.05 28.19
C TYR A 186 3.10 -14.86 27.21
N GLY A 187 3.53 -16.06 27.62
CA GLY A 187 4.04 -17.12 26.77
C GLY A 187 3.09 -18.31 26.78
N PHE A 188 2.48 -18.61 25.63
CA PHE A 188 1.54 -19.72 25.47
C PHE A 188 2.14 -20.85 24.64
N GLU A 189 1.73 -22.08 24.92
CA GLU A 189 1.96 -23.22 24.06
C GLU A 189 1.11 -23.10 22.78
N PRO A 190 1.70 -23.10 21.57
CA PRO A 190 0.97 -22.80 20.34
C PRO A 190 -0.22 -23.74 20.08
N ALA A 191 -0.06 -25.05 20.34
CA ALA A 191 -1.07 -26.05 20.01
C ALA A 191 -2.31 -26.00 20.89
N THR A 192 -2.19 -25.57 22.15
CA THR A 192 -3.23 -25.71 23.18
C THR A 192 -3.67 -24.42 23.82
N GLY A 193 -2.89 -23.33 23.70
CA GLY A 193 -3.10 -22.09 24.45
C GLY A 193 -2.75 -22.19 25.92
N THR A 194 -2.10 -23.29 26.36
CA THR A 194 -1.68 -23.45 27.75
C THR A 194 -0.62 -22.41 28.10
N GLU A 195 -0.87 -21.63 29.14
CA GLU A 195 0.10 -20.67 29.65
C GLU A 195 1.34 -21.41 30.20
N ARG A 196 2.50 -21.04 29.67
CA ARG A 196 3.79 -21.55 30.13
C ARG A 196 4.39 -20.62 31.19
N TRP A 197 4.26 -19.33 30.95
CA TRP A 197 4.68 -18.30 31.87
C TRP A 197 3.95 -16.97 31.60
N ARG A 198 3.95 -16.10 32.59
CA ARG A 198 3.57 -14.69 32.47
C ARG A 198 4.50 -13.80 33.25
N VAL A 199 4.72 -12.58 32.76
CA VAL A 199 5.52 -11.55 33.41
C VAL A 199 4.68 -10.29 33.59
N ALA A 200 4.54 -9.84 34.83
CA ALA A 200 3.80 -8.62 35.13
C ALA A 200 4.67 -7.38 34.87
N THR A 201 4.11 -6.39 34.24
CA THR A 201 4.67 -5.05 34.07
C THR A 201 3.85 -4.02 34.85
N GLY A 202 4.33 -2.79 34.98
CA GLY A 202 3.63 -1.73 35.71
C GLY A 202 2.47 -1.11 34.95
N GLY A 203 2.39 -1.25 33.61
CA GLY A 203 1.40 -0.64 32.72
C GLY A 203 0.80 -1.60 31.72
N ARG A 204 -0.09 -1.12 30.82
CA ARG A 204 -0.59 -1.89 29.66
C ARG A 204 0.56 -2.26 28.74
N VAL A 205 0.50 -3.44 28.13
CA VAL A 205 1.47 -3.88 27.12
C VAL A 205 0.82 -3.84 25.74
N ARG A 206 1.11 -2.77 25.00
CA ARG A 206 0.63 -2.54 23.63
C ARG A 206 1.72 -2.77 22.57
N SER A 207 2.98 -2.68 22.99
CA SER A 207 4.14 -3.06 22.20
C SER A 207 4.09 -4.54 21.84
N SER A 208 4.43 -4.90 20.62
CA SER A 208 4.57 -6.29 20.18
C SER A 208 5.98 -6.77 20.53
N PRO A 209 6.14 -7.97 21.13
CA PRO A 209 7.44 -8.48 21.53
C PRO A 209 8.32 -8.79 20.32
N ALA A 210 9.58 -8.31 20.32
CA ALA A 210 10.63 -8.80 19.43
C ALA A 210 11.46 -9.86 20.12
N VAL A 211 12.02 -10.80 19.36
CA VAL A 211 12.78 -11.93 19.91
C VAL A 211 14.14 -12.04 19.25
N ALA A 212 15.18 -12.13 20.09
CA ALA A 212 16.53 -12.48 19.69
C ALA A 212 17.30 -13.10 20.87
N ASP A 213 18.30 -13.92 20.59
CA ASP A 213 19.26 -14.48 21.57
C ASP A 213 18.60 -15.10 22.82
N GLY A 214 17.45 -15.78 22.61
CA GLY A 214 16.69 -16.44 23.68
C GLY A 214 15.97 -15.48 24.63
N ALA A 215 15.78 -14.21 24.25
CA ALA A 215 15.02 -13.21 24.98
C ALA A 215 13.88 -12.62 24.17
N ALA A 216 12.78 -12.26 24.83
CA ALA A 216 11.73 -11.41 24.30
C ALA A 216 11.89 -9.99 24.83
N PHE A 217 11.87 -9.00 23.95
CA PHE A 217 11.97 -7.58 24.27
C PHE A 217 10.63 -6.92 24.04
N VAL A 218 10.10 -6.21 25.04
CA VAL A 218 8.77 -5.61 24.95
C VAL A 218 8.67 -4.33 25.77
N GLY A 219 8.02 -3.31 25.21
CA GLY A 219 7.75 -2.05 25.91
C GLY A 219 6.41 -2.08 26.65
N SER A 220 6.32 -1.31 27.73
CA SER A 220 5.11 -1.18 28.54
C SER A 220 4.72 0.28 28.75
N ALA A 221 3.47 0.52 29.12
CA ALA A 221 2.95 1.84 29.46
C ALA A 221 3.52 2.42 30.77
N ASP A 222 4.27 1.65 31.52
CA ASP A 222 5.03 2.15 32.69
C ASP A 222 6.32 2.87 32.30
N GLY A 223 6.69 2.88 31.02
CA GLY A 223 7.90 3.52 30.50
C GLY A 223 9.13 2.64 30.55
N LEU A 224 8.98 1.33 30.80
CA LEU A 224 10.08 0.38 30.84
C LEU A 224 10.07 -0.52 29.60
N LEU A 225 11.26 -0.82 29.08
CA LEU A 225 11.52 -1.93 28.17
C LEU A 225 11.97 -3.13 29.00
N TYR A 226 11.35 -4.27 28.77
CA TYR A 226 11.62 -5.52 29.47
C TYR A 226 12.33 -6.52 28.55
N ALA A 227 13.35 -7.19 29.05
CA ALA A 227 13.95 -8.37 28.43
C ALA A 227 13.60 -9.62 29.24
N ILE A 228 12.86 -10.53 28.64
CA ILE A 228 12.30 -11.70 29.29
C ILE A 228 12.95 -12.95 28.69
N ASP A 229 13.45 -13.85 29.53
CA ASP A 229 13.97 -15.14 29.11
C ASP A 229 12.85 -15.99 28.52
N LEU A 230 13.03 -16.51 27.31
CA LEU A 230 12.00 -17.26 26.59
C LEU A 230 11.64 -18.60 27.23
N GLU A 231 12.61 -19.29 27.81
CA GLU A 231 12.42 -20.63 28.36
C GLU A 231 11.73 -20.57 29.73
N THR A 232 12.18 -19.66 30.58
CA THR A 232 11.76 -19.60 32.00
C THR A 232 10.68 -18.56 32.25
N GLY A 233 10.56 -17.50 31.42
CA GLY A 233 9.75 -16.34 31.71
C GLY A 233 10.35 -15.42 32.76
N GLU A 234 11.61 -15.61 33.16
CA GLU A 234 12.27 -14.73 34.14
C GLU A 234 12.73 -13.43 33.47
N LEU A 235 12.67 -12.34 34.25
CA LEU A 235 13.19 -11.06 33.83
C LEU A 235 14.72 -11.12 33.77
N ARG A 236 15.34 -10.93 32.59
CA ARG A 236 16.80 -10.79 32.46
C ARG A 236 17.26 -9.41 32.89
N TRP A 237 16.59 -8.37 32.39
CA TRP A 237 16.82 -6.98 32.76
C TRP A 237 15.61 -6.12 32.33
N SER A 238 15.55 -4.89 32.83
CA SER A 238 14.66 -3.84 32.37
C SER A 238 15.42 -2.54 32.19
N PHE A 239 15.02 -1.76 31.16
CA PHE A 239 15.56 -0.43 30.90
C PHE A 239 14.47 0.61 31.12
N GLU A 240 14.77 1.63 31.92
CA GLU A 240 13.88 2.74 32.24
C GLU A 240 14.13 3.91 31.27
N THR A 241 13.08 4.32 30.49
CA THR A 241 13.17 5.53 29.66
C THR A 241 13.13 6.78 30.51
N GLU A 242 13.55 7.92 29.98
CA GLU A 242 13.42 9.19 30.70
C GLU A 242 11.95 9.51 31.02
N GLY A 243 11.03 9.08 30.17
CA GLY A 243 9.59 9.25 30.37
C GLY A 243 9.00 8.47 31.53
N ALA A 244 9.64 7.40 31.98
CA ALA A 244 9.12 6.55 33.04
C ALA A 244 8.86 7.31 34.36
N SER A 245 9.66 8.34 34.66
CA SER A 245 9.51 9.21 35.83
C SER A 245 8.49 10.34 35.61
N PHE A 246 7.95 10.56 34.40
CA PHE A 246 7.07 11.67 34.12
C PHE A 246 5.64 11.40 34.63
N ASN A 247 5.04 12.44 35.19
CA ASN A 247 3.63 12.45 35.55
C ASN A 247 2.81 12.94 34.34
N SER A 248 2.19 12.03 33.59
CA SER A 248 1.41 12.36 32.40
C SER A 248 0.28 13.38 32.67
N ALA A 249 -0.29 13.39 33.89
CA ALA A 249 -1.31 14.36 34.27
C ALA A 249 -0.78 15.81 34.34
N GLU A 250 0.49 16.03 34.63
CA GLU A 250 1.12 17.37 34.64
C GLU A 250 1.34 17.90 33.23
N PHE A 251 1.58 17.02 32.27
CA PHE A 251 1.77 17.39 30.86
C PHE A 251 0.46 17.52 30.08
N GLY A 252 -0.65 16.97 30.61
CA GLY A 252 -1.93 16.93 29.91
C GLY A 252 -1.99 15.91 28.76
N PHE A 253 -0.94 15.08 28.58
CA PHE A 253 -0.86 13.99 27.62
C PHE A 253 0.20 12.96 28.06
N ASP A 254 0.08 11.73 27.52
CA ASP A 254 0.99 10.65 27.90
C ASP A 254 2.39 10.85 27.31
N ARG A 255 3.39 10.89 28.21
CA ARG A 255 4.81 10.96 27.90
C ARG A 255 5.63 9.81 28.49
N LYS A 256 4.96 8.72 28.81
CA LYS A 256 5.57 7.60 29.52
C LYS A 256 5.60 6.33 28.66
N THR A 257 4.50 6.03 28.01
CA THR A 257 4.26 4.75 27.34
C THR A 257 5.29 4.44 26.24
N ILE A 258 5.82 3.21 26.27
CA ILE A 258 6.51 2.59 25.14
C ILE A 258 5.48 1.78 24.36
N GLN A 259 4.95 2.38 23.29
CA GLN A 259 3.99 1.73 22.39
C GLN A 259 4.68 1.18 21.12
N SER A 260 5.79 1.78 20.70
CA SER A 260 6.64 1.27 19.63
C SER A 260 7.03 -0.18 19.91
N SER A 261 6.88 -1.05 18.93
CA SER A 261 7.40 -2.42 19.05
C SER A 261 8.90 -2.42 18.77
N PRO A 262 9.72 -3.04 19.63
CA PRO A 262 11.16 -3.07 19.46
C PRO A 262 11.58 -3.78 18.18
N ALA A 263 12.73 -3.40 17.63
CA ALA A 263 13.45 -4.19 16.63
C ALA A 263 14.84 -4.53 17.17
N VAL A 264 15.34 -5.72 16.82
CA VAL A 264 16.65 -6.18 17.29
C VAL A 264 17.60 -6.34 16.11
N SER A 265 18.76 -5.73 16.20
CA SER A 265 19.81 -5.88 15.20
C SER A 265 21.20 -5.66 15.81
N ARG A 266 22.18 -6.46 15.38
CA ARG A 266 23.59 -6.35 15.79
C ARG A 266 23.78 -6.23 17.31
N GLY A 267 23.04 -7.04 18.09
CA GLY A 267 23.13 -7.06 19.54
C GLY A 267 22.54 -5.83 20.24
N ARG A 268 21.73 -5.04 19.55
CA ARG A 268 21.01 -3.88 20.11
C ARG A 268 19.52 -3.99 19.91
N VAL A 269 18.76 -3.41 20.85
CA VAL A 269 17.31 -3.25 20.78
C VAL A 269 17.00 -1.80 20.50
N PHE A 270 16.23 -1.53 19.46
CA PHE A 270 15.83 -0.19 19.01
C PHE A 270 14.34 0.00 19.22
N PHE A 271 13.93 1.11 19.82
CA PHE A 271 12.52 1.41 20.08
C PHE A 271 12.27 2.90 20.29
N GLY A 272 11.06 3.33 19.99
CA GLY A 272 10.57 4.67 20.27
C GLY A 272 9.73 4.72 21.54
N SER A 273 9.60 5.91 22.14
CA SER A 273 8.79 6.15 23.32
C SER A 273 7.93 7.42 23.16
N ARG A 274 6.85 7.52 23.92
CA ARG A 274 6.02 8.73 23.99
C ARG A 274 6.70 9.89 24.72
N ASP A 275 7.87 9.67 25.33
CA ASP A 275 8.69 10.76 25.87
C ASP A 275 9.39 11.61 24.79
N GLY A 276 9.20 11.26 23.53
CA GLY A 276 9.77 11.96 22.39
C GLY A 276 11.16 11.49 22.03
N LYS A 277 11.58 10.33 22.53
CA LYS A 277 12.92 9.80 22.25
C LYS A 277 12.87 8.47 21.52
N PHE A 278 13.94 8.23 20.77
CA PHE A 278 14.27 6.96 20.18
C PHE A 278 15.53 6.41 20.84
N TYR A 279 15.49 5.17 21.26
CA TYR A 279 16.51 4.54 22.08
C TYR A 279 17.17 3.37 21.36
N ALA A 280 18.46 3.19 21.62
CA ALA A 280 19.20 1.96 21.35
C ALA A 280 19.85 1.48 22.65
N VAL A 281 19.55 0.24 23.04
CA VAL A 281 20.12 -0.39 24.23
C VAL A 281 20.82 -1.69 23.86
N ASP A 282 21.84 -2.09 24.61
CA ASP A 282 22.49 -3.39 24.44
C ASP A 282 21.51 -4.51 24.77
N ALA A 283 21.33 -5.47 23.87
CA ALA A 283 20.35 -6.54 24.02
C ALA A 283 20.68 -7.53 25.16
N SER A 284 21.96 -7.65 25.55
CA SER A 284 22.41 -8.57 26.57
C SER A 284 22.36 -7.97 27.98
N THR A 285 22.63 -6.66 28.10
CA THR A 285 22.79 -5.99 29.40
C THR A 285 21.68 -4.99 29.73
N GLY A 286 20.96 -4.48 28.69
CA GLY A 286 20.00 -3.39 28.87
C GLY A 286 20.66 -2.01 29.03
N GLU A 287 21.97 -1.90 28.87
CA GLU A 287 22.66 -0.62 28.97
C GLU A 287 22.36 0.29 27.77
N LEU A 288 22.20 1.59 28.04
CA LEU A 288 21.97 2.58 26.97
C LEU A 288 23.21 2.70 26.08
N ALA A 289 23.07 2.41 24.81
CA ALA A 289 24.11 2.66 23.81
C ALA A 289 24.05 4.11 23.31
N TRP A 290 22.88 4.57 22.92
CA TRP A 290 22.61 5.95 22.53
C TRP A 290 21.09 6.23 22.53
N ARG A 291 20.73 7.50 22.51
CA ARG A 291 19.37 7.96 22.27
C ARG A 291 19.36 9.17 21.34
N PHE A 292 18.27 9.31 20.59
CA PHE A 292 17.97 10.51 19.80
C PHE A 292 16.76 11.22 20.40
N ASP A 293 16.85 12.54 20.58
CA ASP A 293 15.79 13.38 21.16
C ASP A 293 15.03 14.10 20.05
N HIS A 294 13.79 13.67 19.79
CA HIS A 294 12.85 14.32 18.87
C HIS A 294 12.13 15.51 19.55
N SER A 295 12.44 15.81 20.79
CA SER A 295 11.84 16.84 21.63
C SER A 295 10.42 16.49 22.13
N THR A 296 9.38 16.87 21.40
CA THR A 296 7.99 16.71 21.87
C THR A 296 7.23 15.55 21.23
N PRO A 297 7.47 15.19 19.95
CA PRO A 297 6.68 14.19 19.25
C PRO A 297 6.80 12.79 19.83
N TRP A 298 5.67 12.08 19.94
CA TRP A 298 5.70 10.65 20.23
C TRP A 298 6.37 9.87 19.11
N VAL A 299 7.22 8.92 19.46
CA VAL A 299 7.79 7.95 18.54
C VAL A 299 7.09 6.61 18.78
N VAL A 300 5.90 6.45 18.19
CA VAL A 300 5.05 5.26 18.37
C VAL A 300 5.19 4.25 17.22
N SER A 301 5.67 4.70 16.08
CA SER A 301 6.03 3.86 14.96
C SER A 301 7.16 2.89 15.35
N SER A 302 7.05 1.63 14.94
CA SER A 302 8.11 0.65 15.14
C SER A 302 9.21 0.81 14.10
N PRO A 303 10.51 0.69 14.45
CA PRO A 303 11.61 0.98 13.54
C PRO A 303 11.76 -0.08 12.45
N ALA A 304 12.09 0.32 11.22
CA ALA A 304 12.69 -0.56 10.23
C ALA A 304 14.22 -0.46 10.34
N ILE A 305 14.90 -1.60 10.32
CA ILE A 305 16.38 -1.66 10.41
C ILE A 305 16.94 -2.12 9.06
N TYR A 306 17.51 -1.19 8.31
CA TYR A 306 17.99 -1.47 6.95
C TYR A 306 19.36 -0.83 6.71
N GLU A 307 20.33 -1.62 6.24
CA GLU A 307 21.71 -1.20 5.84
C GLU A 307 22.41 -0.25 6.83
N GLY A 308 22.21 -0.47 8.14
CA GLY A 308 22.83 0.36 9.16
C GLY A 308 22.02 1.60 9.56
N ALA A 309 20.82 1.75 9.06
CA ALA A 309 19.86 2.79 9.45
C ALA A 309 18.68 2.21 10.23
N ALA A 310 18.23 2.94 11.26
CA ALA A 310 16.94 2.78 11.90
C ALA A 310 15.99 3.85 11.37
N ILE A 311 14.87 3.43 10.76
CA ILE A 311 13.93 4.31 10.09
C ILE A 311 12.61 4.29 10.86
N VAL A 312 12.13 5.45 11.32
CA VAL A 312 10.92 5.59 12.13
C VAL A 312 10.06 6.75 11.69
N GLY A 313 8.75 6.68 11.97
CA GLY A 313 7.82 7.79 11.85
C GLY A 313 7.60 8.47 13.20
N THR A 314 7.25 9.76 13.18
CA THR A 314 6.90 10.54 14.37
C THR A 314 5.45 11.01 14.30
N SER A 315 4.79 11.19 15.46
CA SER A 315 3.45 11.75 15.50
C SER A 315 3.47 13.26 15.19
N ASP A 316 3.58 14.11 16.20
CA ASP A 316 3.49 15.56 16.03
C ASP A 316 4.77 16.20 15.45
N GLY A 317 5.85 15.42 15.25
CA GLY A 317 7.02 15.83 14.48
C GLY A 317 6.74 15.91 12.98
N LEU A 318 5.76 15.16 12.50
CA LEU A 318 5.29 15.16 11.11
C LEU A 318 6.38 14.78 10.10
N TYR A 319 7.24 13.82 10.45
CA TYR A 319 8.31 13.36 9.57
C TYR A 319 8.64 11.87 9.75
N VAL A 320 9.25 11.30 8.71
CA VAL A 320 9.98 10.04 8.75
C VAL A 320 11.46 10.36 8.90
N HIS A 321 12.14 9.63 9.77
CA HIS A 321 13.51 9.90 10.16
C HIS A 321 14.36 8.64 10.06
N ALA A 322 15.54 8.73 9.47
CA ALA A 322 16.56 7.68 9.46
C ALA A 322 17.77 8.10 10.30
N MET A 323 18.19 7.22 11.18
CA MET A 323 19.31 7.39 12.10
C MET A 323 20.30 6.24 11.97
N SER A 324 21.59 6.51 12.14
CA SER A 324 22.62 5.47 12.21
C SER A 324 22.37 4.55 13.41
N ILE A 325 22.29 3.24 13.20
CA ILE A 325 22.15 2.26 14.30
C ILE A 325 23.39 2.21 15.20
N GLU A 326 24.54 2.69 14.71
CA GLU A 326 25.80 2.68 15.48
C GLU A 326 25.92 3.90 16.39
N THR A 327 25.57 5.10 15.88
CA THR A 327 25.83 6.36 16.60
C THR A 327 24.56 7.10 17.03
N GLY A 328 23.41 6.80 16.43
CA GLY A 328 22.17 7.56 16.63
C GLY A 328 22.13 8.89 15.88
N GLU A 329 23.16 9.21 15.07
CA GLU A 329 23.16 10.43 14.26
C GLU A 329 22.15 10.37 13.12
N GLU A 330 21.56 11.53 12.82
CA GLU A 330 20.63 11.66 11.68
C GLU A 330 21.33 11.38 10.36
N ILE A 331 20.74 10.50 9.54
CA ILE A 331 21.16 10.24 8.16
C ILE A 331 20.34 11.12 7.22
N TRP A 332 19.01 11.05 7.35
CA TRP A 332 18.08 11.87 6.59
C TRP A 332 16.74 12.03 7.33
N ARG A 333 15.99 13.04 6.92
CA ARG A 333 14.64 13.33 7.39
C ARG A 333 13.75 13.71 6.21
N PHE A 334 12.52 13.21 6.19
CA PHE A 334 11.50 13.54 5.21
C PHE A 334 10.26 14.12 5.92
N GLU A 335 9.92 15.37 5.63
CA GLU A 335 8.74 16.04 6.17
C GLU A 335 7.46 15.50 5.52
N THR A 336 6.59 14.90 6.30
CA THR A 336 5.35 14.28 5.81
C THR A 336 4.16 15.25 5.82
N GLY A 337 4.25 16.33 6.60
CA GLY A 337 3.16 17.30 6.78
C GLY A 337 1.99 16.79 7.61
N ASP A 338 2.00 15.52 8.06
CA ASP A 338 1.02 14.96 8.98
C ASP A 338 1.63 13.75 9.73
N ARG A 339 0.93 13.25 10.74
CA ARG A 339 1.36 12.21 11.68
C ARG A 339 1.69 10.89 10.99
N VAL A 340 2.72 10.23 11.48
CA VAL A 340 3.15 8.91 11.03
C VAL A 340 3.01 7.90 12.15
N PHE A 341 1.92 7.14 12.15
CA PHE A 341 1.68 6.04 13.09
C PHE A 341 2.03 4.68 12.48
N SER A 342 1.95 4.57 11.16
CA SER A 342 2.38 3.40 10.40
C SER A 342 3.86 3.14 10.61
N SER A 343 4.23 1.89 10.81
CA SER A 343 5.64 1.52 10.91
C SER A 343 6.22 1.32 9.50
N PRO A 344 7.36 1.94 9.16
CA PRO A 344 7.96 1.81 7.83
C PRO A 344 8.29 0.35 7.49
N ALA A 345 8.05 -0.05 6.25
CA ALA A 345 8.49 -1.31 5.66
C ALA A 345 9.55 -1.03 4.60
N VAL A 346 10.63 -1.80 4.58
CA VAL A 346 11.69 -1.63 3.56
C VAL A 346 11.75 -2.85 2.67
N SER A 347 11.76 -2.64 1.36
CA SER A 347 11.99 -3.69 0.37
C SER A 347 12.78 -3.14 -0.81
N GLY A 348 13.86 -3.83 -1.20
CA GLY A 348 14.67 -3.44 -2.34
C GLY A 348 15.25 -2.02 -2.29
N GLY A 349 15.53 -1.46 -1.10
CA GLY A 349 16.03 -0.09 -0.95
C GLY A 349 14.96 1.01 -0.98
N VAL A 350 13.68 0.65 -0.94
CA VAL A 350 12.56 1.60 -0.86
C VAL A 350 11.82 1.45 0.46
N VAL A 351 11.56 2.57 1.13
CA VAL A 351 10.76 2.68 2.35
C VAL A 351 9.30 2.93 1.96
N TYR A 352 8.41 2.07 2.38
CA TYR A 352 6.96 2.22 2.23
C TYR A 352 6.34 2.57 3.57
N VAL A 353 5.55 3.63 3.63
CA VAL A 353 4.95 4.10 4.89
C VAL A 353 3.62 4.80 4.68
N GLY A 354 2.67 4.53 5.59
CA GLY A 354 1.37 5.19 5.62
C GLY A 354 1.38 6.47 6.46
N ILE A 355 0.59 7.46 6.05
CA ILE A 355 0.44 8.76 6.72
C ILE A 355 -1.01 8.94 7.17
N HIS A 356 -1.21 9.62 8.28
CA HIS A 356 -2.54 9.84 8.86
C HIS A 356 -3.50 10.63 7.95
N SER A 357 -2.97 11.45 7.05
CA SER A 357 -3.75 12.15 6.01
C SER A 357 -4.24 11.27 4.86
N GLY A 358 -4.05 9.96 4.91
CA GLY A 358 -4.44 9.04 3.85
C GLY A 358 -3.40 8.90 2.73
N ARG A 359 -2.20 9.44 2.89
CA ARG A 359 -1.10 9.24 1.95
C ARG A 359 -0.38 7.92 2.23
N PHE A 360 0.05 7.26 1.17
CA PHE A 360 0.97 6.13 1.21
C PHE A 360 2.20 6.49 0.39
N LEU A 361 3.36 6.51 1.02
CA LEU A 361 4.60 7.04 0.44
C LEU A 361 5.58 5.92 0.12
N ALA A 362 6.35 6.14 -0.94
CA ALA A 362 7.58 5.42 -1.23
C ALA A 362 8.76 6.40 -1.21
N LEU A 363 9.74 6.13 -0.35
CA LEU A 363 10.94 6.95 -0.20
C LEU A 363 12.17 6.09 -0.50
N ASP A 364 13.20 6.67 -1.08
CA ASP A 364 14.50 6.02 -1.21
C ASP A 364 15.11 5.81 0.19
N ALA A 365 15.49 4.59 0.52
CA ALA A 365 15.92 4.23 1.87
C ALA A 365 17.27 4.86 2.28
N ALA A 366 18.14 5.17 1.31
CA ALA A 366 19.44 5.76 1.57
C ALA A 366 19.38 7.28 1.74
N THR A 367 18.45 7.95 1.05
CA THR A 367 18.42 9.42 0.94
C THR A 367 17.16 10.07 1.52
N GLY A 368 16.09 9.31 1.74
CA GLY A 368 14.78 9.83 2.14
C GLY A 368 14.02 10.57 1.04
N VAL A 369 14.54 10.60 -0.19
CA VAL A 369 13.87 11.27 -1.31
C VAL A 369 12.59 10.51 -1.68
N GLN A 370 11.47 11.24 -1.78
CA GLN A 370 10.20 10.66 -2.21
C GLN A 370 10.26 10.25 -3.68
N SER A 371 9.97 8.96 -3.95
CA SER A 371 9.82 8.45 -5.31
C SER A 371 8.39 8.67 -5.82
N TRP A 372 7.39 8.31 -5.01
CA TRP A 372 5.98 8.47 -5.35
C TRP A 372 5.07 8.45 -4.12
N GLU A 373 3.81 8.81 -4.31
CA GLU A 373 2.75 8.68 -3.32
C GLU A 373 1.42 8.23 -3.94
N LEU A 374 0.61 7.56 -3.13
CA LEU A 374 -0.81 7.31 -3.39
C LEU A 374 -1.65 7.96 -2.28
N ARG A 375 -2.94 8.23 -2.59
CA ARG A 375 -3.89 8.83 -1.63
C ARG A 375 -5.11 7.95 -1.49
N PHE A 376 -5.56 7.77 -0.24
CA PHE A 376 -6.68 6.92 0.16
C PHE A 376 -7.70 7.72 0.96
N GLY A 377 -8.90 7.16 1.14
CA GLY A 377 -10.04 7.85 1.74
C GLY A 377 -9.98 8.05 3.25
N GLY A 378 -9.03 7.42 3.94
CA GLY A 378 -8.85 7.47 5.38
C GLY A 378 -7.38 7.43 5.78
N ALA A 379 -7.10 7.52 7.08
CA ALA A 379 -5.74 7.42 7.60
C ALA A 379 -5.11 6.05 7.29
N VAL A 380 -3.88 6.02 6.77
CA VAL A 380 -3.12 4.79 6.60
C VAL A 380 -2.26 4.58 7.84
N MET A 381 -2.85 3.94 8.85
CA MET A 381 -2.19 3.65 10.15
C MET A 381 -1.58 2.25 10.21
N SER A 382 -2.10 1.32 9.42
CA SER A 382 -1.57 -0.03 9.25
C SER A 382 -0.14 0.03 8.73
N SER A 383 0.74 -0.83 9.25
CA SER A 383 2.10 -0.96 8.72
C SER A 383 2.07 -1.84 7.47
N PRO A 384 2.70 -1.41 6.37
CA PRO A 384 2.67 -2.18 5.13
C PRO A 384 3.52 -3.45 5.23
N VAL A 385 3.11 -4.46 4.47
CA VAL A 385 3.88 -5.68 4.21
C VAL A 385 4.17 -5.74 2.72
N VAL A 386 5.44 -6.02 2.37
CA VAL A 386 5.85 -6.14 0.97
C VAL A 386 6.13 -7.60 0.64
N HIS A 387 5.50 -8.10 -0.42
CA HIS A 387 5.67 -9.49 -0.86
C HIS A 387 5.51 -9.59 -2.38
N GLU A 388 6.50 -10.19 -3.06
CA GLU A 388 6.47 -10.44 -4.52
C GLU A 388 6.05 -9.21 -5.35
N GLY A 389 6.68 -8.05 -5.09
CA GLY A 389 6.42 -6.82 -5.84
C GLY A 389 5.06 -6.17 -5.54
N ARG A 390 4.46 -6.46 -4.40
CA ARG A 390 3.21 -5.84 -3.93
C ARG A 390 3.36 -5.35 -2.51
N ALA A 391 2.77 -4.21 -2.20
CA ALA A 391 2.57 -3.72 -0.84
C ALA A 391 1.11 -3.94 -0.42
N TYR A 392 0.91 -4.49 0.78
CA TYR A 392 -0.41 -4.73 1.36
C TYR A 392 -0.53 -3.93 2.65
N PHE A 393 -1.64 -3.24 2.84
CA PHE A 393 -1.92 -2.48 4.06
C PHE A 393 -3.42 -2.23 4.24
N GLY A 394 -3.79 -1.91 5.47
CA GLY A 394 -5.14 -1.48 5.82
C GLY A 394 -5.25 0.04 5.88
N CYS A 395 -6.47 0.55 5.79
CA CYS A 395 -6.79 1.97 5.86
C CYS A 395 -8.02 2.21 6.74
N ASP A 396 -8.10 3.41 7.33
CA ASP A 396 -9.25 3.80 8.17
C ASP A 396 -10.54 4.05 7.35
N ASP A 397 -10.45 4.07 6.01
CA ASP A 397 -11.62 4.06 5.12
C ASP A 397 -12.35 2.70 5.06
N GLY A 398 -11.83 1.71 5.77
CA GLY A 398 -12.42 0.36 5.85
C GLY A 398 -11.95 -0.61 4.78
N TYR A 399 -10.91 -0.28 4.03
CA TYR A 399 -10.37 -1.16 3.01
C TYR A 399 -9.01 -1.75 3.38
N VAL A 400 -8.77 -2.94 2.84
CA VAL A 400 -7.45 -3.55 2.69
C VAL A 400 -7.02 -3.40 1.25
N TYR A 401 -5.84 -2.86 1.01
CA TYR A 401 -5.31 -2.60 -0.32
C TYR A 401 -4.14 -3.51 -0.65
N ALA A 402 -4.11 -3.97 -1.90
CA ALA A 402 -2.91 -4.48 -2.55
C ALA A 402 -2.45 -3.48 -3.61
N VAL A 403 -1.23 -3.02 -3.47
CA VAL A 403 -0.59 -2.08 -4.38
C VAL A 403 0.56 -2.80 -5.07
N ARG A 404 0.48 -2.95 -6.39
CA ARG A 404 1.57 -3.47 -7.20
C ARG A 404 2.66 -2.40 -7.29
N LEU A 405 3.90 -2.82 -7.05
CA LEU A 405 5.09 -1.97 -7.10
C LEU A 405 5.76 -2.17 -8.45
N GLU A 406 5.90 -1.11 -9.22
CA GLU A 406 6.43 -1.18 -10.57
C GLU A 406 7.67 -0.31 -10.75
N ASP A 407 8.58 -0.76 -11.61
CA ASP A 407 9.67 0.06 -12.09
C ASP A 407 9.19 1.01 -13.20
N GLY A 408 9.83 2.17 -13.31
CA GLY A 408 9.52 3.15 -14.35
C GLY A 408 8.76 4.38 -13.81
N PRO A 409 8.60 5.40 -14.61
CA PRO A 409 8.00 6.66 -14.18
C PRO A 409 6.53 6.48 -13.77
N ALA A 410 6.08 7.28 -12.83
CA ALA A 410 4.67 7.36 -12.45
C ALA A 410 3.81 7.71 -13.68
N PRO A 411 2.54 7.26 -13.74
CA PRO A 411 1.63 7.63 -14.80
C PRO A 411 1.58 9.14 -15.00
N GLY A 412 1.87 9.60 -16.20
CA GLY A 412 1.76 11.02 -16.53
C GLY A 412 0.30 11.46 -16.45
N ARG A 413 0.00 12.49 -15.70
CA ARG A 413 -1.35 13.08 -15.57
C ARG A 413 -1.29 14.53 -15.95
N ALA A 414 -2.00 14.89 -17.00
CA ALA A 414 -1.99 16.25 -17.50
C ALA A 414 -3.41 16.77 -17.80
N VAL A 415 -3.58 18.06 -17.68
CA VAL A 415 -4.74 18.79 -18.17
C VAL A 415 -4.28 19.80 -19.20
N TYR A 416 -4.81 19.70 -20.41
CA TYR A 416 -4.53 20.67 -21.47
C TYR A 416 -5.39 21.91 -21.29
N TRP A 417 -4.73 23.04 -21.12
CA TRP A 417 -5.33 24.38 -21.07
C TRP A 417 -4.32 25.41 -21.55
N ASP A 418 -4.69 26.22 -22.56
CA ASP A 418 -3.82 27.22 -23.17
C ASP A 418 -4.47 28.60 -23.10
N ALA A 419 -3.90 29.49 -22.27
CA ALA A 419 -4.42 30.82 -22.02
C ALA A 419 -4.42 31.75 -23.26
N GLU A 420 -3.56 31.43 -24.24
CA GLU A 420 -3.45 32.22 -25.48
C GLU A 420 -4.47 31.80 -26.54
N ARG A 421 -5.23 30.71 -26.28
CA ARG A 421 -6.24 30.19 -27.20
C ARG A 421 -7.63 30.41 -26.64
N THR A 422 -8.47 31.06 -27.44
CA THR A 422 -9.91 31.09 -27.16
C THR A 422 -10.56 29.89 -27.82
N GLY A 423 -10.96 28.90 -27.03
CA GLY A 423 -11.83 27.82 -27.51
C GLY A 423 -13.18 28.38 -27.93
N TRP A 424 -14.00 27.57 -28.61
CA TRP A 424 -15.39 27.93 -28.78
C TRP A 424 -16.09 27.79 -27.43
N ASN A 425 -16.24 28.92 -26.75
CA ASN A 425 -16.67 29.07 -25.35
C ASN A 425 -18.14 28.68 -25.10
N THR A 426 -18.65 27.64 -25.68
CA THR A 426 -19.98 27.16 -25.36
C THR A 426 -20.07 26.41 -24.03
N PHE A 427 -18.94 25.89 -23.54
CA PHE A 427 -18.86 25.13 -22.28
C PHE A 427 -18.10 25.96 -21.24
N ALA A 428 -18.65 27.09 -20.84
CA ALA A 428 -18.05 27.94 -19.81
C ALA A 428 -17.71 27.11 -18.56
N GLY A 429 -16.43 26.95 -18.28
CA GLY A 429 -15.93 26.12 -17.20
C GLY A 429 -14.52 25.59 -17.43
N HIS A 430 -13.90 25.93 -18.55
CA HIS A 430 -12.54 25.49 -18.89
C HIS A 430 -11.53 25.78 -17.77
N GLU A 431 -11.59 26.97 -17.17
CA GLU A 431 -10.75 27.31 -16.02
C GLU A 431 -11.11 26.46 -14.79
N GLY A 432 -12.39 26.22 -14.55
CA GLY A 432 -12.83 25.36 -13.43
C GLY A 432 -12.38 23.92 -13.59
N VAL A 433 -12.34 23.38 -14.81
CA VAL A 433 -11.77 22.06 -15.11
C VAL A 433 -10.28 22.07 -14.85
N ARG A 434 -9.54 23.04 -15.40
CA ARG A 434 -8.10 23.21 -15.15
C ARG A 434 -7.81 23.24 -13.66
N ASP A 435 -8.43 24.17 -12.92
CA ASP A 435 -8.18 24.37 -11.49
C ASP A 435 -8.50 23.12 -10.66
N PHE A 436 -9.58 22.41 -11.01
CA PHE A 436 -9.93 21.16 -10.35
C PHE A 436 -8.84 20.10 -10.55
N PHE A 437 -8.39 19.88 -11.79
CA PHE A 437 -7.39 18.84 -12.08
C PHE A 437 -6.00 19.23 -11.57
N GLU A 438 -5.61 20.50 -11.67
CA GLU A 438 -4.37 21.02 -11.08
C GLU A 438 -4.35 20.80 -9.56
N SER A 439 -5.45 21.08 -8.85
CA SER A 439 -5.57 20.82 -7.41
C SER A 439 -5.49 19.34 -7.04
N ARG A 440 -5.61 18.44 -8.01
CA ARG A 440 -5.49 16.98 -7.88
C ARG A 440 -4.15 16.44 -8.39
N GLY A 441 -3.17 17.33 -8.66
CA GLY A 441 -1.81 16.97 -9.06
C GLY A 441 -1.65 16.63 -10.54
N TYR A 442 -2.55 17.09 -11.40
CA TYR A 442 -2.36 17.06 -12.84
C TYR A 442 -1.48 18.22 -13.28
N GLU A 443 -0.55 17.98 -14.19
CA GLU A 443 0.26 19.02 -14.80
C GLU A 443 -0.58 19.84 -15.80
N VAL A 444 -0.58 21.17 -15.66
CA VAL A 444 -1.26 22.05 -16.63
C VAL A 444 -0.33 22.29 -17.81
N LEU A 445 -0.78 21.93 -19.00
CA LEU A 445 0.03 21.97 -20.22
C LEU A 445 -0.53 22.97 -21.23
N ASP A 446 0.32 23.85 -21.76
CA ASP A 446 0.06 24.59 -22.99
C ASP A 446 0.24 23.70 -24.24
N ARG A 447 -0.02 24.24 -25.45
CA ARG A 447 0.11 23.51 -26.73
C ARG A 447 1.50 22.93 -27.00
N PHE A 448 2.57 23.56 -26.52
CA PHE A 448 3.95 23.09 -26.73
C PHE A 448 4.35 22.04 -25.70
N GLN A 449 3.95 22.24 -24.45
CA GLN A 449 4.13 21.28 -23.38
C GLN A 449 3.34 19.99 -23.63
N LEU A 450 2.11 20.11 -24.15
CA LEU A 450 1.27 18.99 -24.55
C LEU A 450 1.97 18.10 -25.60
N ALA A 451 2.57 18.71 -26.63
CA ALA A 451 3.30 17.94 -27.63
C ALA A 451 4.48 17.17 -27.01
N ARG A 452 5.28 17.84 -26.17
CA ARG A 452 6.40 17.18 -25.45
C ARG A 452 5.92 16.04 -24.54
N PHE A 453 4.82 16.24 -23.83
CA PHE A 453 4.23 15.22 -22.95
C PHE A 453 3.80 13.98 -23.76
N MET A 454 3.11 14.18 -24.87
CA MET A 454 2.69 13.08 -25.73
C MET A 454 3.86 12.37 -26.41
N GLU A 455 4.92 13.11 -26.81
CA GLU A 455 6.15 12.53 -27.38
C GLU A 455 6.92 11.69 -26.35
N ALA A 456 7.08 12.21 -25.12
CA ALA A 456 7.76 11.52 -24.03
C ALA A 456 7.01 10.24 -23.60
N SER A 457 5.68 10.25 -23.67
CA SER A 457 4.84 9.11 -23.31
C SER A 457 4.68 8.06 -24.42
N ASN A 458 5.19 8.31 -25.63
CA ASN A 458 5.19 7.35 -26.74
C ASN A 458 6.12 6.17 -26.42
N GLY A 459 5.55 5.00 -26.19
CA GLY A 459 6.26 3.76 -25.84
C GLY A 459 6.02 3.28 -24.41
N GLU A 460 5.38 4.06 -23.57
CA GLU A 460 4.96 3.67 -22.21
C GLU A 460 3.47 3.33 -22.21
N SER A 461 3.13 2.13 -22.67
CA SER A 461 1.76 1.70 -22.90
C SER A 461 0.86 1.89 -21.66
N GLY A 462 -0.19 2.71 -21.81
CA GLY A 462 -1.32 2.79 -20.88
C GLY A 462 -1.07 3.53 -19.57
N ARG A 463 0.04 4.31 -19.45
CA ARG A 463 0.44 4.95 -18.20
C ARG A 463 0.30 6.47 -18.18
N SER A 464 -0.32 7.05 -19.18
CA SER A 464 -0.51 8.50 -19.21
C SER A 464 -1.90 8.90 -19.65
N VAL A 465 -2.39 10.03 -19.12
CA VAL A 465 -3.67 10.63 -19.47
C VAL A 465 -3.54 12.13 -19.64
N VAL A 466 -4.22 12.63 -20.67
CA VAL A 466 -4.46 14.05 -20.85
C VAL A 466 -5.97 14.31 -20.80
N VAL A 467 -6.40 15.17 -19.88
CA VAL A 467 -7.76 15.71 -19.85
C VAL A 467 -7.77 17.01 -20.64
N PHE A 468 -8.58 17.08 -21.67
CA PHE A 468 -8.73 18.31 -22.44
C PHE A 468 -9.78 19.20 -21.77
N ALA A 469 -9.33 20.23 -21.07
CA ALA A 469 -10.20 21.26 -20.51
C ALA A 469 -10.73 22.23 -21.58
N MET A 470 -10.18 22.16 -22.79
CA MET A 470 -10.59 22.96 -23.95
C MET A 470 -11.09 22.04 -25.07
N ASP A 471 -12.07 22.50 -25.85
CA ASP A 471 -12.60 21.82 -27.02
C ASP A 471 -11.77 22.06 -28.30
N ASP A 472 -10.48 22.32 -28.12
CA ASP A 472 -9.54 22.64 -29.18
C ASP A 472 -8.35 21.68 -29.16
N LEU A 473 -8.05 21.11 -30.31
CA LEU A 473 -6.86 20.27 -30.49
C LEU A 473 -5.79 21.10 -31.21
N PRO A 474 -4.68 21.45 -30.52
CA PRO A 474 -3.69 22.36 -31.08
C PRO A 474 -2.92 21.72 -32.24
N ALA A 475 -2.52 22.53 -33.22
CA ALA A 475 -1.76 22.08 -34.39
C ALA A 475 -0.43 21.40 -34.04
N THR A 476 0.11 21.65 -32.86
CA THR A 476 1.32 20.98 -32.36
C THR A 476 1.16 19.46 -32.19
N VAL A 477 -0.06 18.98 -31.95
CA VAL A 477 -0.36 17.56 -31.80
C VAL A 477 -1.21 17.00 -32.93
N ALA A 478 -1.97 17.83 -33.65
CA ALA A 478 -2.77 17.45 -34.82
C ALA A 478 -2.99 18.65 -35.75
N ALA A 479 -2.06 18.91 -36.65
CA ALA A 479 -2.16 19.99 -37.62
C ALA A 479 -3.20 19.73 -38.72
N VAL A 480 -3.50 18.47 -39.00
CA VAL A 480 -4.48 17.99 -40.00
C VAL A 480 -5.21 16.77 -39.43
N ALA A 481 -6.41 16.53 -39.93
CA ALA A 481 -7.14 15.30 -39.60
C ALA A 481 -6.48 14.10 -40.28
N SER A 482 -5.71 13.32 -39.53
CA SER A 482 -4.97 12.15 -40.01
C SER A 482 -4.70 11.16 -38.89
N ASP A 483 -4.54 9.90 -39.23
CA ASP A 483 -4.13 8.82 -38.34
C ASP A 483 -2.60 8.81 -38.01
N THR A 484 -1.84 9.71 -38.62
CA THR A 484 -0.38 9.82 -38.43
C THR A 484 0.06 10.96 -37.54
N VAL A 485 -0.85 11.79 -37.05
CA VAL A 485 -0.55 12.91 -36.17
C VAL A 485 -0.11 12.46 -34.78
N LEU A 486 0.53 13.35 -34.02
CA LEU A 486 1.08 13.01 -32.70
C LEU A 486 0.01 12.49 -31.73
N ALA A 487 -1.15 13.15 -31.66
CA ALA A 487 -2.26 12.72 -30.82
C ALA A 487 -2.71 11.27 -31.13
N ARG A 488 -2.75 10.88 -32.42
CA ARG A 488 -3.09 9.50 -32.81
C ARG A 488 -1.99 8.51 -32.43
N ARG A 489 -0.72 8.82 -32.68
CA ARG A 489 0.41 7.98 -32.23
C ARG A 489 0.42 7.78 -30.73
N TYR A 490 0.10 8.83 -29.96
CA TYR A 490 -0.05 8.76 -28.51
C TYR A 490 -1.15 7.77 -28.09
N LEU A 491 -2.30 7.79 -28.77
CA LEU A 491 -3.39 6.82 -28.55
C LEU A 491 -2.98 5.38 -28.94
N ASP A 492 -2.32 5.22 -30.10
CA ASP A 492 -1.84 3.93 -30.59
C ASP A 492 -0.75 3.32 -29.68
N SER A 493 0.02 4.16 -28.95
CA SER A 493 0.98 3.72 -27.92
C SER A 493 0.32 3.37 -26.57
N GLY A 494 -1.00 3.49 -26.46
CA GLY A 494 -1.76 3.17 -25.25
C GLY A 494 -1.98 4.36 -24.33
N GLY A 495 -1.68 5.59 -24.74
CA GLY A 495 -2.03 6.81 -24.02
C GLY A 495 -3.56 7.00 -23.94
N LYS A 496 -4.01 7.80 -22.98
CA LYS A 496 -5.42 8.12 -22.78
C LYS A 496 -5.68 9.61 -23.00
N ILE A 497 -6.66 9.92 -23.81
CA ILE A 497 -7.21 11.27 -23.96
C ILE A 497 -8.64 11.28 -23.42
N VAL A 498 -8.94 12.16 -22.47
CA VAL A 498 -10.30 12.43 -22.00
C VAL A 498 -10.75 13.76 -22.58
N TRP A 499 -11.72 13.70 -23.42
CA TRP A 499 -12.23 14.82 -24.20
C TRP A 499 -13.57 15.31 -23.66
N LEU A 500 -13.64 16.60 -23.34
CA LEU A 500 -14.81 17.24 -22.74
C LEU A 500 -15.38 18.30 -23.71
N GLY A 501 -16.13 17.91 -24.71
CA GLY A 501 -16.67 18.93 -25.61
C GLY A 501 -17.13 18.40 -26.96
N LEU A 502 -17.17 19.29 -27.94
CA LEU A 502 -17.50 18.94 -29.33
C LEU A 502 -16.49 17.93 -29.88
N PRO A 503 -16.89 17.09 -30.84
CA PRO A 503 -15.96 16.13 -31.44
C PRO A 503 -14.63 16.79 -31.88
N PRO A 504 -13.48 16.17 -31.61
CA PRO A 504 -12.19 16.77 -31.94
C PRO A 504 -12.04 17.01 -33.43
N LEU A 505 -11.39 18.12 -33.81
CA LEU A 505 -11.23 18.55 -35.20
C LEU A 505 -12.54 18.78 -35.97
N SER A 506 -13.67 18.94 -35.28
CA SER A 506 -14.93 19.38 -35.92
C SER A 506 -14.91 20.85 -36.29
N LEU A 507 -13.93 21.61 -35.82
CA LEU A 507 -13.76 23.02 -36.10
C LEU A 507 -12.54 23.24 -37.00
N GLU A 508 -12.77 23.73 -38.23
CA GLU A 508 -11.68 24.20 -39.08
C GLU A 508 -11.29 25.63 -38.70
N ARG A 509 -9.97 25.89 -38.64
CA ARG A 509 -9.43 27.18 -38.27
C ARG A 509 -8.48 27.71 -39.34
N ASP A 510 -8.44 29.05 -39.48
CA ASP A 510 -7.43 29.74 -40.30
C ASP A 510 -6.08 29.84 -39.54
N ALA A 511 -5.08 30.44 -40.20
CA ALA A 511 -3.75 30.62 -39.65
C ALA A 511 -3.72 31.50 -38.39
N ASP A 512 -4.71 32.36 -38.22
CA ASP A 512 -4.90 33.24 -37.07
C ASP A 512 -5.71 32.59 -35.94
N GLY A 513 -6.17 31.34 -36.15
CA GLY A 513 -6.92 30.56 -35.16
C GLY A 513 -8.44 30.82 -35.17
N ASN A 514 -8.97 31.61 -36.12
CA ASN A 514 -10.40 31.85 -36.23
C ASN A 514 -11.11 30.66 -36.85
N ILE A 515 -12.32 30.37 -36.35
CA ILE A 515 -13.14 29.25 -36.87
C ILE A 515 -13.69 29.65 -38.25
N THR A 516 -13.38 28.86 -39.26
CA THR A 516 -13.78 29.09 -40.65
C THR A 516 -14.88 28.12 -41.14
N ALA A 517 -14.94 26.92 -40.60
CA ALA A 517 -15.93 25.92 -40.98
C ALA A 517 -16.13 24.85 -39.88
N PHE A 518 -17.24 24.07 -40.04
CA PHE A 518 -17.47 22.82 -39.32
C PHE A 518 -17.13 21.65 -40.24
N SER A 519 -16.22 20.78 -39.78
CA SER A 519 -15.86 19.54 -40.46
C SER A 519 -16.52 18.35 -39.79
N ARG A 520 -17.21 17.51 -40.55
CA ARG A 520 -17.75 16.23 -40.09
C ARG A 520 -16.73 15.08 -40.23
N ASP A 521 -15.74 15.26 -41.08
CA ASP A 521 -14.74 14.24 -41.42
C ASP A 521 -13.55 14.27 -40.48
N GLY A 522 -13.32 15.37 -39.76
CA GLY A 522 -12.20 15.54 -38.84
C GLY A 522 -12.15 14.49 -37.71
N PRO A 523 -13.25 14.29 -36.98
CA PRO A 523 -13.30 13.24 -35.94
C PRO A 523 -13.09 11.85 -36.46
N GLN A 524 -13.68 11.50 -37.62
CA GLN A 524 -13.51 10.20 -38.28
C GLN A 524 -12.03 9.91 -38.59
N ALA A 525 -11.31 10.89 -39.11
CA ALA A 525 -9.92 10.73 -39.50
C ALA A 525 -8.98 10.57 -38.28
N LEU A 526 -9.26 11.27 -37.19
CA LEU A 526 -8.42 11.22 -35.97
C LEU A 526 -8.74 10.00 -35.09
N VAL A 527 -10.03 9.81 -34.76
CA VAL A 527 -10.44 8.81 -33.75
C VAL A 527 -11.17 7.60 -34.36
N GLY A 528 -11.47 7.62 -35.65
CA GLY A 528 -12.08 6.49 -36.36
C GLY A 528 -13.53 6.24 -35.94
N VAL A 529 -14.26 7.29 -35.54
CA VAL A 529 -15.68 7.22 -35.13
C VAL A 529 -16.50 8.18 -35.97
N ASP A 530 -17.54 7.66 -36.62
CA ASP A 530 -18.46 8.46 -37.45
C ASP A 530 -19.42 9.28 -36.56
N HIS A 531 -19.37 10.58 -36.74
CA HIS A 531 -20.22 11.56 -36.06
C HIS A 531 -21.33 12.11 -36.98
N SER A 532 -21.61 11.44 -38.09
CA SER A 532 -22.61 11.90 -39.07
C SER A 532 -24.03 11.92 -38.53
N ARG A 533 -24.32 11.14 -37.47
CA ARG A 533 -25.61 11.12 -36.78
C ARG A 533 -25.79 12.21 -35.74
N TYR A 534 -24.78 13.06 -35.58
CA TYR A 534 -24.81 14.13 -34.60
C TYR A 534 -26.00 15.07 -34.88
N ASP A 535 -26.89 15.19 -33.91
CA ASP A 535 -27.91 16.22 -33.83
C ASP A 535 -27.75 17.04 -32.55
N MET A 536 -28.30 18.25 -32.54
CA MET A 536 -28.19 19.19 -31.39
C MET A 536 -29.35 19.02 -30.39
N ASP A 537 -30.20 18.03 -30.60
CA ASP A 537 -31.28 17.71 -29.68
C ASP A 537 -30.72 17.12 -28.37
N GLN A 538 -31.38 17.41 -27.29
CA GLN A 538 -30.95 17.00 -25.96
C GLN A 538 -31.69 15.75 -25.51
N TYR A 539 -30.92 14.73 -25.07
CA TYR A 539 -31.43 13.44 -24.62
C TYR A 539 -30.90 13.13 -23.21
N ALA A 540 -31.67 12.37 -22.42
CA ALA A 540 -31.17 11.83 -21.17
C ALA A 540 -30.13 10.74 -21.44
N ALA A 541 -28.95 10.88 -20.86
CA ALA A 541 -27.86 9.93 -20.91
C ALA A 541 -27.79 9.15 -19.59
N HIS A 542 -27.84 7.84 -19.66
CA HIS A 542 -27.79 6.96 -18.50
C HIS A 542 -26.53 6.11 -18.53
N PRO A 543 -25.76 6.02 -17.41
CA PRO A 543 -24.61 5.15 -17.32
C PRO A 543 -24.95 3.70 -17.65
N THR A 544 -24.03 3.02 -18.34
CA THR A 544 -24.05 1.56 -18.49
C THR A 544 -23.38 0.91 -17.29
N LEU A 545 -23.50 -0.41 -17.11
CA LEU A 545 -22.74 -1.15 -16.10
C LEU A 545 -21.22 -0.93 -16.23
N GLU A 546 -20.73 -0.79 -17.47
CA GLU A 546 -19.31 -0.48 -17.67
C GLU A 546 -19.02 0.98 -17.33
N GLY A 547 -19.91 1.91 -17.61
CA GLY A 547 -19.81 3.30 -17.18
C GLY A 547 -19.75 3.44 -15.66
N GLU A 548 -20.53 2.65 -14.93
CA GLU A 548 -20.47 2.60 -13.47
C GLU A 548 -19.10 2.12 -12.97
N ARG A 549 -18.51 1.11 -13.60
CA ARG A 549 -17.13 0.65 -13.32
C ARG A 549 -16.07 1.73 -13.55
N TRP A 550 -16.32 2.59 -14.53
CA TRP A 550 -15.46 3.74 -14.81
C TRP A 550 -15.73 4.96 -13.91
N GLY A 551 -16.74 4.88 -13.04
CA GLY A 551 -17.06 5.89 -12.05
C GLY A 551 -18.17 6.86 -12.44
N PHE A 552 -18.97 6.57 -13.48
CA PHE A 552 -20.20 7.29 -13.74
C PHE A 552 -21.32 6.73 -12.87
N THR A 553 -21.92 7.60 -12.02
CA THR A 553 -23.00 7.21 -11.11
C THR A 553 -24.32 7.91 -11.38
N ASP A 554 -24.27 9.05 -12.08
CA ASP A 554 -25.43 9.91 -12.29
C ASP A 554 -25.79 10.02 -13.78
N TRP A 555 -27.07 10.16 -14.06
CA TRP A 555 -27.53 10.52 -15.38
C TRP A 555 -27.35 12.03 -15.64
N TRP A 556 -27.21 12.41 -16.91
CA TRP A 556 -27.14 13.81 -17.34
C TRP A 556 -27.88 14.02 -18.67
N VAL A 557 -28.08 15.28 -19.06
CA VAL A 557 -28.62 15.63 -20.36
C VAL A 557 -27.46 15.84 -21.33
N SER A 558 -27.45 15.10 -22.41
CA SER A 558 -26.43 15.15 -23.47
C SER A 558 -27.07 15.38 -24.84
N VAL A 559 -26.23 15.64 -25.82
CA VAL A 559 -26.60 15.60 -27.23
C VAL A 559 -26.63 14.14 -27.74
N SER A 560 -27.11 13.91 -28.94
CA SER A 560 -27.16 12.57 -29.57
C SER A 560 -25.79 11.87 -29.51
N GLY A 561 -25.81 10.59 -29.11
CA GLY A 561 -24.62 9.76 -29.06
C GLY A 561 -24.19 9.21 -30.41
N VAL A 562 -22.98 8.65 -30.47
CA VAL A 562 -22.46 7.91 -31.63
C VAL A 562 -23.05 6.51 -31.71
N ASP A 563 -22.94 5.85 -32.87
CA ASP A 563 -23.33 4.46 -33.02
C ASP A 563 -22.44 3.54 -32.19
N VAL A 564 -23.05 2.67 -31.39
CA VAL A 564 -22.31 1.75 -30.49
C VAL A 564 -21.42 0.76 -31.25
N SER A 565 -21.67 0.52 -32.55
CA SER A 565 -20.82 -0.34 -33.37
C SER A 565 -19.48 0.28 -33.74
N GLU A 566 -19.35 1.61 -33.64
CA GLU A 566 -18.14 2.39 -33.97
C GLU A 566 -17.13 2.47 -32.84
N ILE A 567 -17.52 2.09 -31.64
CA ILE A 567 -16.74 2.31 -30.40
C ILE A 567 -16.34 0.99 -29.73
N THR A 568 -15.39 1.03 -28.79
CA THR A 568 -14.99 -0.15 -28.03
C THR A 568 -15.92 -0.37 -26.83
N THR A 569 -16.30 0.72 -26.14
CA THR A 569 -17.11 0.65 -24.92
C THR A 569 -18.04 1.85 -24.83
N ALA A 570 -19.34 1.60 -24.64
CA ALA A 570 -20.30 2.64 -24.30
C ALA A 570 -20.30 2.84 -22.77
N LEU A 571 -19.96 4.05 -22.30
CA LEU A 571 -20.02 4.42 -20.89
C LEU A 571 -21.41 4.91 -20.48
N ALA A 572 -22.16 5.49 -21.42
CA ALA A 572 -23.56 5.82 -21.24
C ALA A 572 -24.33 5.64 -22.54
N LEU A 573 -25.64 5.45 -22.43
CA LEU A 573 -26.55 5.38 -23.56
C LEU A 573 -27.63 6.45 -23.45
N ASP A 574 -28.02 7.02 -24.58
CA ASP A 574 -29.18 7.90 -24.70
C ASP A 574 -30.47 7.12 -25.00
N GLU A 575 -31.60 7.81 -24.98
CA GLU A 575 -32.94 7.22 -25.25
C GLU A 575 -33.10 6.65 -26.64
N LYS A 576 -32.21 7.00 -27.59
CA LYS A 576 -32.18 6.47 -28.97
C LYS A 576 -31.21 5.30 -29.11
N GLY A 577 -30.50 4.91 -28.04
CA GLY A 577 -29.49 3.85 -28.04
C GLY A 577 -28.14 4.27 -28.62
N GLY A 578 -27.89 5.56 -28.81
CA GLY A 578 -26.59 6.11 -29.11
C GLY A 578 -25.74 6.23 -27.85
N ALA A 579 -24.43 6.29 -28.00
CA ALA A 579 -23.48 6.45 -26.90
C ALA A 579 -22.98 7.90 -26.79
N PRO A 580 -23.51 8.72 -25.88
CA PRO A 580 -23.03 10.07 -25.65
C PRO A 580 -21.73 10.13 -24.82
N ALA A 581 -21.41 9.07 -24.09
CA ALA A 581 -20.13 8.87 -23.44
C ALA A 581 -19.57 7.50 -23.83
N TRP A 582 -18.34 7.48 -24.35
CA TRP A 582 -17.77 6.28 -24.96
C TRP A 582 -16.24 6.25 -24.93
N VAL A 583 -15.70 5.07 -25.16
CA VAL A 583 -14.27 4.81 -25.31
C VAL A 583 -13.99 4.14 -26.65
N LYS A 584 -12.98 4.63 -27.37
CA LYS A 584 -12.33 3.95 -28.48
C LYS A 584 -10.91 3.57 -28.09
N ASN A 585 -10.65 2.27 -27.97
CA ASN A 585 -9.32 1.74 -27.65
C ASN A 585 -8.60 1.37 -28.95
N TYR A 586 -7.29 1.62 -29.01
CA TYR A 586 -6.44 1.40 -30.18
C TYR A 586 -5.42 0.26 -29.95
N GLY A 587 -5.80 -0.75 -29.17
CA GLY A 587 -4.95 -1.91 -28.87
C GLY A 587 -4.11 -1.76 -27.59
N GLY A 588 -4.26 -0.66 -26.86
CA GLY A 588 -3.64 -0.45 -25.56
C GLY A 588 -4.33 -1.23 -24.44
N PRO A 589 -3.80 -1.18 -23.20
CA PRO A 589 -4.37 -1.85 -22.05
C PRO A 589 -5.80 -1.37 -21.73
N ALA A 590 -6.51 -2.15 -20.91
CA ALA A 590 -7.84 -1.76 -20.44
C ALA A 590 -7.80 -0.38 -19.77
N GLY A 591 -8.71 0.50 -20.15
CA GLY A 591 -8.75 1.87 -19.63
C GLY A 591 -8.00 2.91 -20.47
N SER A 592 -7.21 2.52 -21.47
CA SER A 592 -6.56 3.45 -22.42
C SER A 592 -7.44 3.84 -23.60
N GLY A 593 -6.99 4.79 -24.39
CA GLY A 593 -7.63 5.20 -25.65
C GLY A 593 -8.29 6.57 -25.58
N PHE A 594 -9.10 6.89 -26.58
CA PHE A 594 -9.85 8.13 -26.63
C PHE A 594 -11.19 7.97 -25.90
N VAL A 595 -11.43 8.80 -24.91
CA VAL A 595 -12.65 8.86 -24.10
C VAL A 595 -13.37 10.15 -24.42
N SER A 596 -14.56 10.08 -24.98
CA SER A 596 -15.41 11.23 -25.25
C SER A 596 -16.51 11.33 -24.21
N LEU A 597 -16.61 12.49 -23.57
CA LEU A 597 -17.64 12.81 -22.58
C LEU A 597 -18.40 14.04 -23.07
N TRP A 598 -19.52 13.83 -23.68
CA TRP A 598 -20.31 14.93 -24.25
C TRP A 598 -21.09 15.63 -23.16
N GLY A 599 -20.73 16.90 -22.93
CA GLY A 599 -21.48 17.78 -22.04
C GLY A 599 -22.61 18.48 -22.78
N THR A 600 -23.51 19.06 -22.00
CA THR A 600 -24.52 19.98 -22.51
C THR A 600 -23.88 21.32 -22.89
N TYR A 601 -24.62 22.17 -23.64
CA TYR A 601 -24.29 23.60 -23.88
C TYR A 601 -24.16 24.47 -22.62
N ARG A 602 -24.28 23.88 -21.44
CA ARG A 602 -24.12 24.57 -20.16
C ARG A 602 -22.81 24.21 -19.51
N PRO A 603 -22.24 25.10 -18.68
CA PRO A 603 -21.06 24.76 -17.88
C PRO A 603 -21.29 23.45 -17.16
N MET A 604 -20.30 22.56 -17.22
CA MET A 604 -20.34 21.31 -16.48
C MET A 604 -20.34 21.66 -14.97
N PRO A 605 -21.39 21.28 -14.21
CA PRO A 605 -21.39 21.50 -12.78
C PRO A 605 -20.18 20.85 -12.11
N ALA A 606 -19.58 21.50 -11.13
CA ALA A 606 -18.39 21.01 -10.42
C ALA A 606 -18.55 19.57 -9.87
N ARG A 607 -19.80 19.13 -9.56
CA ARG A 607 -20.11 17.74 -9.15
C ARG A 607 -19.70 16.68 -10.18
N TYR A 608 -19.62 17.03 -11.48
CA TYR A 608 -19.19 16.09 -12.52
C TYR A 608 -17.68 16.01 -12.69
N TYR A 609 -16.91 16.98 -12.18
CA TYR A 609 -15.44 16.98 -12.31
C TYR A 609 -14.84 15.74 -11.64
N GLU A 610 -15.42 15.30 -10.52
CA GLU A 610 -14.98 14.08 -9.84
C GLU A 610 -15.27 12.81 -10.67
N GLN A 611 -16.40 12.74 -11.37
CA GLN A 611 -16.69 11.63 -12.29
C GLN A 611 -15.72 11.63 -13.47
N VAL A 612 -15.43 12.80 -14.05
CA VAL A 612 -14.42 12.93 -15.12
C VAL A 612 -13.05 12.47 -14.62
N ARG A 613 -12.67 12.82 -13.40
CA ARG A 613 -11.41 12.36 -12.79
C ARG A 613 -11.37 10.83 -12.66
N ARG A 614 -12.44 10.20 -12.16
CA ARG A 614 -12.52 8.74 -12.07
C ARG A 614 -12.36 8.07 -13.42
N VAL A 615 -13.01 8.60 -14.43
CA VAL A 615 -12.84 8.13 -15.83
C VAL A 615 -11.42 8.32 -16.33
N ALA A 616 -10.80 9.47 -16.06
CA ALA A 616 -9.43 9.75 -16.45
C ALA A 616 -8.44 8.78 -15.78
N GLU A 617 -8.65 8.46 -14.53
CA GLU A 617 -7.77 7.60 -13.71
C GLU A 617 -8.07 6.10 -13.87
N TYR A 618 -9.22 5.71 -14.39
CA TYR A 618 -9.57 4.30 -14.62
C TYR A 618 -8.55 3.59 -15.51
N GLY A 619 -8.03 2.47 -15.05
CA GLY A 619 -7.00 1.69 -15.76
C GLY A 619 -5.56 2.25 -15.67
N LEU A 620 -5.37 3.43 -15.06
CA LEU A 620 -4.02 3.97 -14.80
C LEU A 620 -3.43 3.46 -13.48
N GLY A 621 -4.19 2.71 -12.69
CA GLY A 621 -3.77 2.20 -11.40
C GLY A 621 -3.71 3.24 -10.28
N ILE A 622 -4.44 4.31 -10.46
CA ILE A 622 -4.60 5.33 -9.43
C ILE A 622 -5.82 4.97 -8.59
N ALA A 623 -5.64 4.82 -7.28
CA ALA A 623 -6.76 4.57 -6.39
C ALA A 623 -7.73 5.76 -6.40
N VAL A 624 -8.93 5.52 -6.88
CA VAL A 624 -10.04 6.47 -6.74
C VAL A 624 -10.60 6.27 -5.35
N ALA A 625 -10.28 7.17 -4.42
CA ALA A 625 -10.94 7.19 -3.14
C ALA A 625 -12.42 7.49 -3.38
N GLU A 626 -13.28 6.51 -3.22
CA GLU A 626 -14.73 6.74 -3.12
C GLU A 626 -15.00 7.48 -1.81
N ARG A 627 -15.80 8.55 -1.88
CA ARG A 627 -16.39 9.21 -0.72
C ARG A 627 -17.74 8.60 -0.42
#